data_d5e0c04af02105042b4ca62729af991c
#
_entry.id   d5e0c04af02105042b4ca62729af991c
#
_cell.length_a   1.000
_cell.length_b   1.000
_cell.length_c   1.000
_cell.angle_alpha   90.00
_cell.angle_beta   90.00
_cell.angle_gamma   90.00
#
_symmetry.space_group_name_H-M   'P 1'
#
loop_
_entity.id
_entity.type
_entity.pdbx_description
1 polymer ?
#
loop_
_entity_poly.entity_id
_entity_poly.type
_entity_poly.pdbx_seq_one_letter_code
_entity_poly.pdbx_strand_id
1 'polypeptide(L)'
;MQIYISGKRNNVLSKKEIKKALNFFAQSMMSKRLCNSLTIFLENRNEYCFDGSSMWIDTNHRPREFEIVLKATMTKEQQLITLAHEMVHVKQYARGELKSLVARRESIWHGNYITEEEYDYDNTPWEIEAYQKERELYLDYMK
;
A
#
# COMPACT_ATOMS: atom_id res chain seq x y z
N MET A 1 -8.55 7.91 -9.28
CA MET A 1 -7.58 6.80 -9.23
C MET A 1 -8.05 5.69 -10.17
N GLN A 2 -7.15 5.19 -11.00
CA GLN A 2 -7.43 4.05 -11.86
C GLN A 2 -6.95 2.77 -11.17
N ILE A 3 -7.77 1.73 -11.17
CA ILE A 3 -7.45 0.47 -10.51
C ILE A 3 -7.72 -0.68 -11.47
N TYR A 4 -6.69 -1.49 -11.70
CA TYR A 4 -6.76 -2.68 -12.53
C TYR A 4 -6.51 -3.90 -11.64
N ILE A 5 -7.41 -4.87 -11.68
CA ILE A 5 -7.34 -6.06 -10.83
C ILE A 5 -7.14 -7.29 -11.69
N SER A 6 -6.15 -8.10 -11.33
CA SER A 6 -5.77 -9.32 -12.03
C SER A 6 -5.50 -10.47 -11.04
N GLY A 7 -5.02 -11.59 -11.58
CA GLY A 7 -4.62 -12.74 -10.79
C GLY A 7 -5.75 -13.72 -10.51
N LYS A 8 -5.66 -14.40 -9.39
CA LYS A 8 -6.62 -15.45 -9.00
C LYS A 8 -7.96 -14.84 -8.59
N ARG A 9 -9.03 -15.66 -8.71
CA ARG A 9 -10.35 -15.26 -8.23
C ARG A 9 -10.30 -15.06 -6.71
N ASN A 10 -10.78 -13.92 -6.25
CA ASN A 10 -10.96 -13.63 -4.84
C ASN A 10 -12.41 -13.95 -4.46
N ASN A 11 -12.62 -15.03 -3.68
CA ASN A 11 -13.95 -15.46 -3.28
C ASN A 11 -14.51 -14.69 -2.08
N VAL A 12 -13.69 -13.82 -1.47
CA VAL A 12 -14.04 -13.06 -0.25
C VAL A 12 -14.39 -11.62 -0.57
N LEU A 13 -13.57 -10.97 -1.40
CA LEU A 13 -13.80 -9.60 -1.86
C LEU A 13 -13.98 -9.58 -3.37
N SER A 14 -15.06 -8.98 -3.85
CA SER A 14 -15.25 -8.74 -5.28
C SER A 14 -14.30 -7.63 -5.77
N LYS A 15 -14.10 -7.56 -7.07
CA LYS A 15 -13.33 -6.46 -7.68
C LYS A 15 -13.90 -5.09 -7.31
N LYS A 16 -15.23 -4.99 -7.26
CA LYS A 16 -15.94 -3.76 -6.88
C LYS A 16 -15.65 -3.37 -5.43
N GLU A 17 -15.68 -4.35 -4.52
CA GLU A 17 -15.37 -4.12 -3.10
C GLU A 17 -13.92 -3.70 -2.89
N ILE A 18 -12.98 -4.32 -3.59
CA ILE A 18 -11.56 -3.96 -3.54
C ILE A 18 -11.36 -2.51 -4.02
N LYS A 19 -11.95 -2.15 -5.16
CA LYS A 19 -11.87 -0.79 -5.69
C LYS A 19 -12.44 0.24 -4.73
N LYS A 20 -13.59 -0.08 -4.14
CA LYS A 20 -14.26 0.79 -3.16
C LYS A 20 -13.36 1.03 -1.94
N ALA A 21 -12.77 -0.04 -1.40
CA ALA A 21 -11.89 0.05 -0.24
C ALA A 21 -10.63 0.87 -0.56
N LEU A 22 -9.95 0.58 -1.66
CA LEU A 22 -8.75 1.31 -2.06
C LEU A 22 -9.02 2.81 -2.25
N ASN A 23 -10.13 3.15 -2.90
CA ASN A 23 -10.52 4.55 -3.07
C ASN A 23 -10.78 5.23 -1.72
N PHE A 24 -11.48 4.55 -0.82
CA PHE A 24 -11.74 5.10 0.52
C PHE A 24 -10.43 5.37 1.28
N PHE A 25 -9.50 4.39 1.29
CA PHE A 25 -8.24 4.54 2.00
C PHE A 25 -7.38 5.65 1.39
N ALA A 26 -7.32 5.72 0.07
CA ALA A 26 -6.57 6.76 -0.62
C ALA A 26 -7.12 8.16 -0.29
N GLN A 27 -8.43 8.33 -0.36
CA GLN A 27 -9.09 9.62 -0.09
C GLN A 27 -8.98 10.03 1.38
N SER A 28 -8.83 9.08 2.28
CA SER A 28 -8.64 9.36 3.71
C SER A 28 -7.27 9.97 4.02
N MET A 29 -6.27 9.75 3.15
CA MET A 29 -4.88 10.13 3.42
C MET A 29 -4.31 11.15 2.45
N MET A 30 -4.90 11.32 1.28
CA MET A 30 -4.34 12.12 0.19
C MET A 30 -5.38 13.08 -0.37
N SER A 31 -4.90 14.19 -0.95
CA SER A 31 -5.77 15.13 -1.64
C SER A 31 -6.46 14.47 -2.84
N LYS A 32 -7.61 15.01 -3.22
CA LYS A 32 -8.35 14.56 -4.41
C LYS A 32 -7.47 14.59 -5.66
N ARG A 33 -6.68 15.65 -5.83
CA ARG A 33 -5.78 15.82 -6.96
C ARG A 33 -4.74 14.70 -7.01
N LEU A 34 -4.13 14.38 -5.86
CA LEU A 34 -3.14 13.29 -5.77
C LEU A 34 -3.80 11.94 -6.06
N CYS A 35 -4.93 11.65 -5.43
CA CYS A 35 -5.67 10.40 -5.69
C CYS A 35 -5.98 10.23 -7.18
N ASN A 36 -6.44 11.29 -7.85
CA ASN A 36 -6.78 11.21 -9.27
C ASN A 36 -5.58 10.93 -10.18
N SER A 37 -4.37 11.20 -9.71
CA SER A 37 -3.14 10.96 -10.48
C SER A 37 -2.60 9.54 -10.34
N LEU A 38 -3.15 8.72 -9.45
CA LEU A 38 -2.63 7.39 -9.14
C LEU A 38 -3.22 6.31 -10.03
N THR A 39 -2.40 5.31 -10.35
CA THR A 39 -2.81 4.07 -10.98
C THR A 39 -2.33 2.90 -10.12
N ILE A 40 -3.25 2.00 -9.77
CA ILE A 40 -2.97 0.83 -8.97
C ILE A 40 -3.22 -0.42 -9.80
N PHE A 41 -2.22 -1.28 -9.86
CA PHE A 41 -2.34 -2.63 -10.43
C PHE A 41 -2.36 -3.61 -9.26
N LEU A 42 -3.52 -4.21 -9.00
CA LEU A 42 -3.68 -5.15 -7.90
C LEU A 42 -3.75 -6.57 -8.45
N GLU A 43 -2.94 -7.46 -7.90
CA GLU A 43 -2.94 -8.88 -8.23
C GLU A 43 -3.38 -9.70 -7.02
N ASN A 44 -4.43 -10.51 -7.18
CA ASN A 44 -4.83 -11.49 -6.17
C ASN A 44 -4.00 -12.77 -6.35
N ARG A 45 -3.40 -13.25 -5.26
CA ARG A 45 -2.67 -14.52 -5.22
C ARG A 45 -3.25 -15.41 -4.13
N ASN A 46 -3.30 -16.72 -4.40
CA ASN A 46 -3.73 -17.70 -3.39
C ASN A 46 -2.59 -18.04 -2.44
N GLU A 47 -1.36 -18.10 -2.97
CA GLU A 47 -0.16 -18.37 -2.19
C GLU A 47 0.77 -17.16 -2.28
N TYR A 48 1.19 -16.65 -1.13
CA TYR A 48 2.13 -15.54 -1.04
C TYR A 48 2.84 -15.59 0.30
N CYS A 49 4.11 -15.17 0.33
CA CYS A 49 4.91 -15.18 1.56
C CYS A 49 4.51 -14.10 2.55
N PHE A 50 3.75 -13.10 2.13
CA PHE A 50 3.21 -12.02 2.95
C PHE A 50 1.70 -11.97 2.81
N ASP A 51 1.03 -11.20 3.67
CA ASP A 51 -0.40 -10.92 3.51
C ASP A 51 -0.64 -10.01 2.29
N GLY A 52 0.25 -9.10 2.05
CA GLY A 52 0.27 -8.24 0.89
C GLY A 52 1.61 -7.56 0.72
N SER A 53 1.74 -6.83 -0.38
CA SER A 53 2.91 -6.00 -0.64
C SER A 53 2.53 -4.86 -1.58
N SER A 54 3.34 -3.81 -1.57
CA SER A 54 3.21 -2.67 -2.48
C SER A 54 4.56 -2.25 -2.99
N MET A 55 4.60 -1.84 -4.27
CA MET A 55 5.83 -1.39 -4.92
C MET A 55 5.48 -0.36 -5.99
N TRP A 56 6.33 0.65 -6.16
CA TRP A 56 6.22 1.57 -7.28
C TRP A 56 6.69 0.90 -8.58
N ILE A 57 6.08 1.27 -9.69
CA ILE A 57 6.39 0.73 -11.02
C ILE A 57 7.13 1.77 -11.86
N ASP A 58 6.68 3.02 -11.80
CA ASP A 58 7.29 4.10 -12.55
C ASP A 58 8.57 4.63 -11.87
N THR A 59 9.43 5.27 -12.66
CA THR A 59 10.72 5.79 -12.18
C THR A 59 10.67 7.25 -11.76
N ASN A 60 9.48 7.80 -11.59
CA ASN A 60 9.30 9.18 -11.18
C ASN A 60 9.81 9.42 -9.75
N HIS A 61 10.31 10.61 -9.49
CA HIS A 61 10.79 11.00 -8.16
C HIS A 61 9.70 10.85 -7.08
N ARG A 62 8.45 11.14 -7.45
CA ARG A 62 7.26 10.83 -6.66
C ARG A 62 6.39 9.91 -7.50
N PRO A 63 6.44 8.60 -7.28
CA PRO A 63 5.74 7.64 -8.12
C PRO A 63 4.22 7.85 -8.17
N ARG A 64 3.62 7.46 -9.30
CA ARG A 64 2.18 7.55 -9.53
C ARG A 64 1.57 6.22 -9.93
N GLU A 65 2.40 5.23 -10.25
CA GLU A 65 1.96 3.88 -10.61
C GLU A 65 2.50 2.88 -9.61
N PHE A 66 1.61 2.03 -9.09
CA PHE A 66 1.95 1.07 -8.03
C PHE A 66 1.37 -0.29 -8.33
N GLU A 67 2.10 -1.31 -7.95
CA GLU A 67 1.62 -2.69 -7.90
C GLU A 67 1.32 -3.05 -6.44
N ILE A 68 0.14 -3.62 -6.21
CA ILE A 68 -0.23 -4.19 -4.92
C ILE A 68 -0.51 -5.68 -5.13
N VAL A 69 0.10 -6.54 -4.31
CA VAL A 69 -0.23 -7.96 -4.26
C VAL A 69 -1.05 -8.20 -3.00
N LEU A 70 -2.15 -8.92 -3.14
CA LEU A 70 -3.04 -9.29 -2.03
C LEU A 70 -3.17 -10.80 -1.96
N LYS A 71 -2.94 -11.37 -0.77
CA LYS A 71 -3.21 -12.77 -0.51
C LYS A 71 -4.72 -12.97 -0.34
N ALA A 72 -5.34 -13.60 -1.32
CA ALA A 72 -6.80 -13.67 -1.45
C ALA A 72 -7.44 -14.79 -0.60
N THR A 73 -6.65 -15.57 0.14
CA THR A 73 -7.13 -16.67 0.99
C THR A 73 -7.42 -16.27 2.43
N MET A 74 -7.15 -15.01 2.78
CA MET A 74 -7.42 -14.48 4.10
C MET A 74 -8.91 -14.13 4.28
N THR A 75 -9.32 -13.91 5.54
CA THR A 75 -10.67 -13.43 5.84
C THR A 75 -10.89 -12.02 5.26
N LYS A 76 -12.16 -11.62 5.16
CA LYS A 76 -12.53 -10.28 4.67
C LYS A 76 -11.87 -9.18 5.49
N GLU A 77 -11.92 -9.29 6.82
CA GLU A 77 -11.27 -8.34 7.73
C GLU A 77 -9.77 -8.23 7.47
N GLN A 78 -9.08 -9.37 7.40
CA GLN A 78 -7.65 -9.41 7.15
C GLN A 78 -7.28 -8.79 5.80
N GLN A 79 -8.06 -9.09 4.76
CA GLN A 79 -7.82 -8.50 3.44
C GLN A 79 -8.03 -6.98 3.44
N LEU A 80 -9.07 -6.49 4.09
CA LEU A 80 -9.34 -5.04 4.17
C LEU A 80 -8.24 -4.31 4.96
N ILE A 81 -7.80 -4.87 6.07
CA ILE A 81 -6.69 -4.30 6.85
C ILE A 81 -5.41 -4.29 6.02
N THR A 82 -5.12 -5.36 5.30
CA THR A 82 -3.95 -5.45 4.41
C THR A 82 -4.02 -4.39 3.30
N LEU A 83 -5.17 -4.20 2.67
CA LEU A 83 -5.34 -3.15 1.65
C LEU A 83 -5.09 -1.76 2.24
N ALA A 84 -5.56 -1.51 3.46
CA ALA A 84 -5.30 -0.26 4.17
C ALA A 84 -3.80 -0.07 4.42
N HIS A 85 -3.12 -1.11 4.89
CA HIS A 85 -1.67 -1.12 5.14
C HIS A 85 -0.89 -0.75 3.86
N GLU A 86 -1.19 -1.44 2.75
CA GLU A 86 -0.49 -1.21 1.50
C GLU A 86 -0.78 0.19 0.91
N MET A 87 -1.99 0.71 1.12
CA MET A 87 -2.29 2.09 0.71
C MET A 87 -1.54 3.14 1.54
N VAL A 88 -1.19 2.84 2.78
CA VAL A 88 -0.30 3.73 3.55
C VAL A 88 1.06 3.83 2.86
N HIS A 89 1.62 2.71 2.41
CA HIS A 89 2.89 2.73 1.67
C HIS A 89 2.77 3.47 0.34
N VAL A 90 1.68 3.29 -0.40
CA VAL A 90 1.41 4.06 -1.62
C VAL A 90 1.44 5.57 -1.32
N LYS A 91 0.78 5.99 -0.25
CA LYS A 91 0.78 7.39 0.20
C LYS A 91 2.20 7.88 0.51
N GLN A 92 2.97 7.08 1.23
CA GLN A 92 4.35 7.42 1.61
C GLN A 92 5.23 7.67 0.38
N TYR A 93 5.16 6.79 -0.62
CA TYR A 93 5.91 6.95 -1.86
C TYR A 93 5.37 8.10 -2.72
N ALA A 94 4.06 8.17 -2.90
CA ALA A 94 3.43 9.16 -3.77
C ALA A 94 3.64 10.59 -3.26
N ARG A 95 3.68 10.77 -1.94
CA ARG A 95 3.95 12.07 -1.31
C ARG A 95 5.44 12.37 -1.13
N GLY A 96 6.31 11.42 -1.49
CA GLY A 96 7.75 11.59 -1.31
C GLY A 96 8.22 11.52 0.14
N GLU A 97 7.40 11.00 1.04
CA GLU A 97 7.77 10.77 2.44
C GLU A 97 8.81 9.66 2.57
N LEU A 98 8.65 8.63 1.75
CA LEU A 98 9.55 7.49 1.68
C LEU A 98 10.12 7.38 0.27
N LYS A 99 11.46 7.24 0.19
CA LYS A 99 12.18 6.95 -1.04
C LYS A 99 13.14 5.80 -0.77
N SER A 100 13.15 4.82 -1.63
CA SER A 100 14.05 3.68 -1.50
C SER A 100 15.20 3.83 -2.48
N LEU A 101 16.43 3.76 -1.96
CA LEU A 101 17.67 3.77 -2.75
C LEU A 101 18.21 2.34 -2.77
N VAL A 102 17.61 1.49 -3.58
CA VAL A 102 17.87 0.03 -3.60
C VAL A 102 19.35 -0.29 -3.79
N ALA A 103 20.03 0.42 -4.68
CA ALA A 103 21.44 0.18 -4.97
C ALA A 103 22.38 0.45 -3.78
N ARG A 104 21.96 1.31 -2.86
CA ARG A 104 22.74 1.69 -1.67
C ARG A 104 22.26 1.00 -0.40
N ARG A 105 21.18 0.22 -0.46
CA ARG A 105 20.50 -0.35 0.70
C ARG A 105 20.15 0.71 1.74
N GLU A 106 19.70 1.85 1.26
CA GLU A 106 19.29 2.99 2.06
C GLU A 106 17.87 3.39 1.71
N SER A 107 17.21 4.03 2.65
CA SER A 107 15.92 4.69 2.42
C SER A 107 16.01 6.12 2.92
N ILE A 108 15.19 7.00 2.35
CA ILE A 108 15.03 8.36 2.83
C ILE A 108 13.60 8.46 3.38
N TRP A 109 13.51 8.81 4.66
CA TRP A 109 12.24 9.00 5.36
C TRP A 109 12.13 10.44 5.85
N HIS A 110 11.17 11.18 5.28
CA HIS A 110 11.01 12.61 5.55
C HIS A 110 12.33 13.38 5.49
N GLY A 111 13.13 13.10 4.45
CA GLY A 111 14.42 13.75 4.22
C GLY A 111 15.60 13.17 5.00
N ASN A 112 15.40 12.21 5.86
CA ASN A 112 16.47 11.59 6.65
C ASN A 112 16.93 10.27 6.05
N TYR A 113 18.24 10.08 5.89
CA TYR A 113 18.81 8.84 5.41
C TYR A 113 18.78 7.78 6.49
N ILE A 114 18.25 6.61 6.17
CA ILE A 114 18.17 5.46 7.05
C ILE A 114 18.75 4.25 6.33
N THR A 115 19.77 3.60 6.93
CA THR A 115 20.35 2.37 6.37
C THR A 115 19.52 1.16 6.80
N GLU A 116 19.48 0.13 5.96
CA GLU A 116 18.75 -1.11 6.28
C GLU A 116 19.30 -1.81 7.52
N GLU A 117 20.58 -1.58 7.85
CA GLU A 117 21.22 -2.18 9.02
C GLU A 117 20.78 -1.55 10.35
N GLU A 118 20.22 -0.32 10.32
CA GLU A 118 19.82 0.40 11.53
C GLU A 118 18.51 -0.10 12.14
N TYR A 119 17.67 -0.74 11.35
CA TYR A 119 16.32 -1.15 11.75
C TYR A 119 15.98 -2.55 11.25
N ASP A 120 15.26 -3.30 12.09
CA ASP A 120 14.52 -4.47 11.64
C ASP A 120 13.36 -4.02 10.77
N TYR A 121 12.90 -4.88 9.85
CA TYR A 121 11.83 -4.57 8.91
C TYR A 121 10.58 -3.97 9.61
N ASP A 122 10.10 -4.64 10.65
CA ASP A 122 8.87 -4.22 11.35
C ASP A 122 9.04 -2.97 12.21
N ASN A 123 10.28 -2.57 12.49
CA ASN A 123 10.60 -1.41 13.31
C ASN A 123 11.02 -0.18 12.51
N THR A 124 10.94 -0.25 11.17
CA THR A 124 11.18 0.94 10.34
C THR A 124 10.06 1.97 10.57
N PRO A 125 10.38 3.27 10.50
CA PRO A 125 9.36 4.32 10.73
C PRO A 125 8.15 4.21 9.81
N TRP A 126 8.36 3.83 8.55
CA TRP A 126 7.27 3.68 7.59
C TRP A 126 6.37 2.47 7.89
N GLU A 127 6.93 1.37 8.40
CA GLU A 127 6.13 0.21 8.83
C GLU A 127 5.36 0.53 10.11
N ILE A 128 5.98 1.23 11.06
CA ILE A 128 5.30 1.67 12.29
C ILE A 128 4.08 2.53 11.93
N GLU A 129 4.24 3.50 11.02
CA GLU A 129 3.12 4.32 10.55
C GLU A 129 2.03 3.47 9.90
N ALA A 130 2.43 2.52 9.05
CA ALA A 130 1.47 1.65 8.36
C ALA A 130 0.66 0.79 9.33
N TYR A 131 1.31 0.19 10.34
CA TYR A 131 0.63 -0.60 11.37
C TYR A 131 -0.31 0.24 12.23
N GLN A 132 0.06 1.47 12.55
CA GLN A 132 -0.81 2.36 13.32
C GLN A 132 -2.03 2.80 12.51
N LYS A 133 -1.85 3.14 11.24
CA LYS A 133 -2.93 3.67 10.39
C LYS A 133 -3.85 2.59 9.83
N GLU A 134 -3.37 1.38 9.61
CA GLU A 134 -4.18 0.33 8.97
C GLU A 134 -5.47 0.04 9.74
N ARG A 135 -5.38 -0.05 11.05
CA ARG A 135 -6.54 -0.32 11.90
C ARG A 135 -7.49 0.86 11.96
N GLU A 136 -6.96 2.06 12.08
CA GLU A 136 -7.75 3.28 12.09
C GLU A 136 -8.54 3.42 10.77
N LEU A 137 -7.87 3.23 9.65
CA LEU A 137 -8.49 3.29 8.33
C LEU A 137 -9.57 2.21 8.16
N TYR A 138 -9.29 0.99 8.61
CA TYR A 138 -10.25 -0.10 8.56
C TYR A 138 -11.51 0.21 9.38
N LEU A 139 -11.33 0.68 10.60
CA LEU A 139 -12.47 1.02 11.46
C LEU A 139 -13.31 2.15 10.87
N ASP A 140 -12.68 3.17 10.29
CA ASP A 140 -13.39 4.25 9.61
C ASP A 140 -14.14 3.76 8.38
N TYR A 141 -13.56 2.84 7.62
CA TYR A 141 -14.20 2.23 6.46
C TYR A 141 -15.46 1.44 6.83
N MET A 142 -15.43 0.77 7.98
CA MET A 142 -16.53 -0.08 8.44
C MET A 142 -17.69 0.69 9.13
N LYS A 143 -17.55 1.98 9.34
CA LYS A 143 -18.62 2.81 9.93
C LYS A 143 -19.84 2.97 9.02
#